data_4e9e201795200837900eaa62329fec2d
#
_entry.id   4e9e201795200837900eaa62329fec2d
#
_cell.length_a   1.000
_cell.length_b   1.000
_cell.length_c   1.000
_cell.angle_alpha   90.00
_cell.angle_beta   90.00
_cell.angle_gamma   90.00
#
_symmetry.space_group_name_H-M   'P 1'
#
loop_
_entity.id
_entity.type
_entity.pdbx_description
1 polymer ?
#
loop_
_entity_poly.entity_id
_entity_poly.type
_entity_poly.pdbx_seq_one_letter_code
_entity_poly.pdbx_strand_id
1 'polypeptide(L)'
;MSTPRPQPVESAVPSVVVVDPRFDAYKTLAASARLGKITLHFRSSGAEALQLARRLRVDAWLIAPELDDISGHDLVPLLQSQLAAKGHGDTKVAVVAEPAAGGSLRSQAESEAHAAGADSLLSRPITFQDLEDLLGRPAVEPAQASLPAHSAQSLLTLPVGVGAAAIAIVLLIMG
;
A
#
# COMPACT_ATOMS: atom_id res chain seq x y z
N MET A 1 -12.57 8.00 -41.81
CA MET A 1 -13.05 7.64 -40.46
C MET A 1 -11.82 7.52 -39.57
N SER A 2 -11.53 8.59 -38.81
CA SER A 2 -10.35 8.63 -37.93
C SER A 2 -10.72 8.00 -36.60
N THR A 3 -10.09 6.88 -36.26
CA THR A 3 -10.21 6.22 -34.97
C THR A 3 -9.62 7.14 -33.90
N PRO A 4 -10.37 7.51 -32.85
CA PRO A 4 -9.80 8.30 -31.77
C PRO A 4 -8.69 7.49 -31.09
N ARG A 5 -7.49 8.04 -31.05
CA ARG A 5 -6.35 7.51 -30.32
C ARG A 5 -6.74 7.48 -28.82
N PRO A 6 -6.63 6.33 -28.13
CA PRO A 6 -6.86 6.32 -26.69
C PRO A 6 -5.88 7.28 -26.04
N GLN A 7 -6.41 8.29 -25.39
CA GLN A 7 -5.62 9.22 -24.61
C GLN A 7 -5.07 8.45 -23.41
N PRO A 8 -3.79 8.61 -23.03
CA PRO A 8 -3.29 8.05 -21.79
C PRO A 8 -4.18 8.61 -20.67
N VAL A 9 -4.80 7.73 -19.90
CA VAL A 9 -5.49 8.09 -18.66
C VAL A 9 -4.41 8.71 -17.78
N GLU A 10 -4.40 10.03 -17.74
CA GLU A 10 -3.61 10.80 -16.79
C GLU A 10 -3.99 10.27 -15.42
N SER A 11 -3.08 9.53 -14.78
CA SER A 11 -3.33 8.90 -13.48
C SER A 11 -3.56 10.01 -12.47
N ALA A 12 -4.82 10.38 -12.30
CA ALA A 12 -5.22 11.36 -11.31
C ALA A 12 -4.68 10.91 -9.95
N VAL A 13 -4.06 11.85 -9.22
CA VAL A 13 -3.54 11.61 -7.88
C VAL A 13 -4.68 11.09 -7.00
N PRO A 14 -4.59 9.88 -6.42
CA PRO A 14 -5.68 9.30 -5.65
C PRO A 14 -5.97 10.15 -4.41
N SER A 15 -7.26 10.34 -4.13
CA SER A 15 -7.75 11.04 -2.95
C SER A 15 -8.22 10.03 -1.92
N VAL A 16 -7.70 10.12 -0.70
CA VAL A 16 -7.93 9.17 0.38
C VAL A 16 -8.36 9.90 1.64
N VAL A 17 -9.40 9.40 2.30
CA VAL A 17 -9.81 9.87 3.62
C VAL A 17 -9.41 8.85 4.67
N VAL A 18 -8.74 9.31 5.69
CA VAL A 18 -8.42 8.55 6.90
C VAL A 18 -9.35 9.01 8.02
N VAL A 19 -10.13 8.08 8.56
CA VAL A 19 -11.02 8.31 9.71
C VAL A 19 -10.42 7.59 10.91
N ASP A 20 -9.65 8.31 11.69
CA ASP A 20 -8.93 7.77 12.86
C ASP A 20 -8.49 8.94 13.76
N PRO A 21 -8.78 8.95 15.06
CA PRO A 21 -8.27 9.98 15.97
C PRO A 21 -6.73 9.97 16.11
N ARG A 22 -6.06 8.86 15.76
CA ARG A 22 -4.60 8.69 15.86
C ARG A 22 -3.88 9.04 14.56
N PHE A 23 -3.88 10.29 14.16
CA PHE A 23 -3.28 10.76 12.89
C PHE A 23 -1.78 10.46 12.76
N ASP A 24 -1.07 10.38 13.88
CA ASP A 24 0.37 10.09 13.91
C ASP A 24 0.72 8.67 13.44
N ALA A 25 -0.24 7.75 13.46
CA ALA A 25 -0.07 6.38 12.94
C ALA A 25 0.11 6.35 11.40
N TYR A 26 -0.18 7.45 10.69
CA TYR A 26 -0.18 7.53 9.22
C TYR A 26 0.98 8.34 8.65
N LYS A 27 2.10 8.43 9.37
CA LYS A 27 3.28 9.22 8.94
C LYS A 27 3.81 8.81 7.57
N THR A 28 3.78 7.51 7.26
CA THR A 28 4.22 6.97 5.96
C THR A 28 3.35 7.48 4.82
N LEU A 29 2.02 7.45 4.99
CA LEU A 29 1.09 8.00 4.00
C LEU A 29 1.21 9.52 3.88
N ALA A 30 1.39 10.22 5.00
CA ALA A 30 1.60 11.67 5.01
C ALA A 30 2.88 12.05 4.24
N ALA A 31 3.93 11.24 4.31
CA ALA A 31 5.14 11.44 3.50
C ALA A 31 4.84 11.29 2.00
N SER A 32 4.06 10.28 1.61
CA SER A 32 3.62 10.09 0.22
C SER A 32 2.75 11.24 -0.28
N ALA A 33 1.90 11.80 0.57
CA ALA A 33 1.11 12.98 0.24
C ALA A 33 1.97 14.23 0.01
N ARG A 34 3.02 14.43 0.82
CA ARG A 34 3.99 15.53 0.61
C ARG A 34 4.75 15.41 -0.71
N LEU A 35 4.94 14.19 -1.19
CA LEU A 35 5.54 13.92 -2.50
C LEU A 35 4.54 14.03 -3.67
N GLY A 36 3.29 14.43 -3.41
CA GLY A 36 2.25 14.57 -4.42
C GLY A 36 1.72 13.24 -4.97
N LYS A 37 2.01 12.11 -4.32
CA LYS A 37 1.56 10.78 -4.78
C LYS A 37 0.10 10.52 -4.46
N ILE A 38 -0.41 11.11 -3.37
CA ILE A 38 -1.79 10.98 -2.89
C ILE A 38 -2.27 12.31 -2.30
N THR A 39 -3.58 12.49 -2.27
CA THR A 39 -4.23 13.54 -1.48
C THR A 39 -4.85 12.91 -0.24
N LEU A 40 -4.46 13.37 0.97
CA LEU A 40 -4.96 12.84 2.23
C LEU A 40 -5.86 13.84 2.95
N HIS A 41 -6.97 13.31 3.45
CA HIS A 41 -7.88 14.03 4.34
C HIS A 41 -8.00 13.23 5.64
N PHE A 42 -7.89 13.90 6.79
CA PHE A 42 -8.03 13.27 8.09
C PHE A 42 -9.32 13.70 8.79
N ARG A 43 -9.99 12.76 9.44
CA ARG A 43 -11.15 12.96 10.31
C ARG A 43 -11.00 12.07 11.54
N SER A 44 -11.49 12.54 12.70
CA SER A 44 -11.43 11.76 13.94
C SER A 44 -12.73 11.04 14.26
N SER A 45 -13.83 11.43 13.65
CA SER A 45 -15.17 10.94 13.98
C SER A 45 -15.97 10.48 12.76
N GLY A 46 -16.93 9.58 13.00
CA GLY A 46 -17.84 9.11 11.96
C GLY A 46 -18.76 10.23 11.45
N ALA A 47 -19.19 11.14 12.33
CA ALA A 47 -20.02 12.28 11.93
C ALA A 47 -19.30 13.18 10.93
N GLU A 48 -18.02 13.49 11.16
CA GLU A 48 -17.20 14.26 10.22
C GLU A 48 -16.98 13.51 8.91
N ALA A 49 -16.76 12.19 8.97
CA ALA A 49 -16.62 11.35 7.79
C ALA A 49 -17.87 11.39 6.93
N LEU A 50 -19.05 11.21 7.51
CA LEU A 50 -20.33 11.27 6.81
C LEU A 50 -20.61 12.66 6.22
N GLN A 51 -20.24 13.75 6.91
CA GLN A 51 -20.35 15.10 6.36
C GLN A 51 -19.43 15.28 5.14
N LEU A 52 -18.20 14.77 5.24
CA LEU A 52 -17.24 14.86 4.13
C LEU A 52 -17.70 14.05 2.92
N ALA A 53 -18.22 12.84 3.11
CA ALA A 53 -18.75 11.98 2.06
C ALA A 53 -19.90 12.60 1.28
N ARG A 54 -20.63 13.56 1.88
CA ARG A 54 -21.66 14.34 1.17
C ARG A 54 -21.11 15.34 0.18
N ARG A 55 -19.88 15.81 0.37
CA ARG A 55 -19.29 16.95 -0.34
C ARG A 55 -18.14 16.56 -1.24
N LEU A 56 -17.40 15.53 -0.89
CA LEU A 56 -16.18 15.14 -1.56
C LEU A 56 -16.30 13.71 -2.11
N ARG A 57 -15.92 13.54 -3.37
CA ARG A 57 -15.67 12.23 -3.96
C ARG A 57 -14.21 11.89 -3.73
N VAL A 58 -13.96 10.69 -3.21
CA VAL A 58 -12.62 10.16 -2.96
C VAL A 58 -12.49 8.75 -3.50
N ASP A 59 -11.27 8.30 -3.69
CA ASP A 59 -10.99 6.96 -4.22
C ASP A 59 -11.03 5.89 -3.12
N ALA A 60 -10.63 6.24 -1.89
CA ALA A 60 -10.64 5.32 -0.77
C ALA A 60 -10.94 5.97 0.59
N TRP A 61 -11.52 5.17 1.48
CA TRP A 61 -11.74 5.44 2.90
C TRP A 61 -10.98 4.43 3.73
N LEU A 62 -10.17 4.90 4.67
CA LEU A 62 -9.47 4.10 5.67
C LEU A 62 -10.11 4.40 7.03
N ILE A 63 -10.73 3.42 7.65
CA ILE A 63 -11.55 3.60 8.86
C ILE A 63 -10.94 2.81 10.00
N ALA A 64 -10.57 3.48 11.09
CA ALA A 64 -10.15 2.80 12.32
C ALA A 64 -11.35 2.13 12.99
N PRO A 65 -11.17 1.01 13.70
CA PRO A 65 -12.25 0.33 14.40
C PRO A 65 -12.85 1.17 15.54
N GLU A 66 -12.02 2.02 16.16
CA GLU A 66 -12.43 2.89 17.27
C GLU A 66 -12.34 4.35 16.83
N LEU A 67 -13.46 5.06 16.87
CA LEU A 67 -13.59 6.48 16.59
C LEU A 67 -14.10 7.22 17.83
N ASP A 68 -14.09 8.54 17.77
CA ASP A 68 -14.50 9.36 18.92
C ASP A 68 -16.00 9.28 19.25
N ASP A 69 -16.85 8.94 18.29
CA ASP A 69 -18.31 9.00 18.38
C ASP A 69 -19.01 7.66 18.14
N ILE A 70 -18.53 6.85 17.21
CA ILE A 70 -19.11 5.53 16.88
C ILE A 70 -18.01 4.52 16.57
N SER A 71 -18.37 3.22 16.55
CA SER A 71 -17.46 2.19 16.07
C SER A 71 -17.22 2.34 14.56
N GLY A 72 -15.98 2.08 14.12
CA GLY A 72 -15.66 2.06 12.68
C GLY A 72 -16.48 1.03 11.91
N HIS A 73 -16.79 -0.11 12.53
CA HIS A 73 -17.62 -1.14 11.91
C HIS A 73 -19.06 -0.67 11.70
N ASP A 74 -19.61 0.16 12.58
CA ASP A 74 -20.94 0.77 12.41
C ASP A 74 -20.92 1.91 11.37
N LEU A 75 -19.79 2.60 11.24
CA LEU A 75 -19.62 3.66 10.24
C LEU A 75 -19.62 3.08 8.83
N VAL A 76 -18.99 1.93 8.58
CA VAL A 76 -18.82 1.36 7.22
C VAL A 76 -20.15 1.23 6.49
N PRO A 77 -21.22 0.57 7.02
CA PRO A 77 -22.49 0.43 6.30
C PRO A 77 -23.20 1.77 6.07
N LEU A 78 -23.08 2.71 7.01
CA LEU A 78 -23.65 4.06 6.85
C LEU A 78 -22.96 4.82 5.71
N LEU A 79 -21.64 4.74 5.67
CA LEU A 79 -20.83 5.37 4.64
C LEU A 79 -21.11 4.77 3.27
N GLN A 80 -21.15 3.44 3.15
CA GLN A 80 -21.42 2.76 1.90
C GLN A 80 -22.82 3.09 1.36
N SER A 81 -23.83 3.10 2.24
CA SER A 81 -25.18 3.52 1.86
C SER A 81 -25.21 4.94 1.29
N GLN A 82 -24.44 5.84 1.91
CA GLN A 82 -24.34 7.23 1.44
C GLN A 82 -23.57 7.35 0.12
N LEU A 83 -22.49 6.59 -0.05
CA LEU A 83 -21.71 6.56 -1.30
C LEU A 83 -22.55 5.98 -2.45
N ALA A 84 -23.26 4.89 -2.21
CA ALA A 84 -24.16 4.27 -3.19
C ALA A 84 -25.28 5.24 -3.64
N ALA A 85 -25.91 5.94 -2.69
CA ALA A 85 -26.93 6.93 -2.98
C ALA A 85 -26.44 8.09 -3.87
N LYS A 86 -25.12 8.31 -3.89
CA LYS A 86 -24.47 9.35 -4.74
C LYS A 86 -23.83 8.81 -6.02
N GLY A 87 -23.96 7.52 -6.29
CA GLY A 87 -23.33 6.90 -7.45
C GLY A 87 -21.80 6.75 -7.32
N HIS A 88 -21.28 6.75 -6.09
CA HIS A 88 -19.85 6.55 -5.78
C HIS A 88 -19.56 5.13 -5.31
N GLY A 89 -20.26 4.12 -5.85
CA GLY A 89 -20.14 2.71 -5.44
C GLY A 89 -18.78 2.07 -5.76
N ASP A 90 -17.96 2.70 -6.58
CA ASP A 90 -16.59 2.28 -6.92
C ASP A 90 -15.53 2.76 -5.91
N THR A 91 -15.90 3.63 -4.96
CA THR A 91 -15.03 4.06 -3.88
C THR A 91 -14.70 2.89 -2.94
N LYS A 92 -13.43 2.67 -2.65
CA LYS A 92 -12.98 1.59 -1.78
C LYS A 92 -13.09 1.96 -0.30
N VAL A 93 -13.54 1.02 0.51
CA VAL A 93 -13.64 1.18 1.97
C VAL A 93 -12.84 0.09 2.66
N ALA A 94 -11.84 0.46 3.42
CA ALA A 94 -11.02 -0.48 4.20
C ALA A 94 -11.09 -0.16 5.69
N VAL A 95 -11.16 -1.20 6.51
CA VAL A 95 -10.96 -1.08 7.97
C VAL A 95 -9.48 -1.21 8.27
N VAL A 96 -8.98 -0.39 9.18
CA VAL A 96 -7.57 -0.37 9.59
C VAL A 96 -7.44 -1.00 10.96
N ALA A 97 -6.68 -2.08 11.08
CA ALA A 97 -6.44 -2.75 12.34
C ALA A 97 -5.02 -2.58 12.85
N GLU A 98 -4.84 -2.79 14.14
CA GLU A 98 -3.50 -2.97 14.72
C GLU A 98 -2.89 -4.28 14.21
N PRO A 99 -1.56 -4.38 14.11
CA PRO A 99 -0.91 -5.61 13.73
C PRO A 99 -1.24 -6.71 14.74
N ALA A 100 -1.99 -7.72 14.29
CA ALA A 100 -2.39 -8.83 15.15
C ALA A 100 -1.22 -9.81 15.34
N ALA A 101 -0.94 -10.18 16.57
CA ALA A 101 0.11 -11.10 16.94
C ALA A 101 -0.21 -12.59 16.65
N GLY A 102 -1.26 -12.90 15.89
CA GLY A 102 -1.65 -14.26 15.55
C GLY A 102 -2.61 -14.35 14.38
N GLY A 103 -2.48 -15.42 13.57
CA GLY A 103 -3.28 -15.64 12.37
C GLY A 103 -4.79 -15.71 12.62
N SER A 104 -5.22 -16.30 13.74
CA SER A 104 -6.63 -16.42 14.10
C SER A 104 -7.30 -15.07 14.39
N LEU A 105 -6.59 -14.16 15.08
CA LEU A 105 -7.10 -12.82 15.37
C LEU A 105 -7.22 -11.98 14.09
N ARG A 106 -6.27 -12.14 13.17
CA ARG A 106 -6.33 -11.48 11.87
C ARG A 106 -7.53 -11.97 11.06
N SER A 107 -7.72 -13.27 10.95
CA SER A 107 -8.86 -13.85 10.22
C SER A 107 -10.20 -13.45 10.82
N GLN A 108 -10.29 -13.32 12.13
CA GLN A 108 -11.48 -12.83 12.78
C GLN A 108 -11.75 -11.36 12.42
N ALA A 109 -10.73 -10.48 12.52
CA ALA A 109 -10.83 -9.07 12.15
C ALA A 109 -11.19 -8.88 10.66
N GLU A 110 -10.64 -9.71 9.77
CA GLU A 110 -11.00 -9.72 8.35
C GLU A 110 -12.49 -10.10 8.15
N SER A 111 -12.95 -11.13 8.87
CA SER A 111 -14.34 -11.54 8.82
C SER A 111 -15.31 -10.46 9.33
N GLU A 112 -14.96 -9.79 10.42
CA GLU A 112 -15.72 -8.68 10.99
C GLU A 112 -15.77 -7.48 10.05
N ALA A 113 -14.63 -7.11 9.43
CA ALA A 113 -14.55 -6.03 8.45
C ALA A 113 -15.44 -6.32 7.23
N HIS A 114 -15.35 -7.53 6.69
CA HIS A 114 -16.20 -7.95 5.56
C HIS A 114 -17.69 -8.02 5.94
N ALA A 115 -18.02 -8.50 7.14
CA ALA A 115 -19.39 -8.52 7.63
C ALA A 115 -19.99 -7.11 7.77
N ALA A 116 -19.16 -6.12 8.12
CA ALA A 116 -19.55 -4.70 8.11
C ALA A 116 -19.69 -4.12 6.69
N GLY A 117 -19.17 -4.82 5.68
CA GLY A 117 -19.21 -4.42 4.27
C GLY A 117 -17.94 -3.76 3.76
N ALA A 118 -16.83 -3.75 4.49
CA ALA A 118 -15.56 -3.23 4.00
C ALA A 118 -15.00 -4.09 2.87
N ASP A 119 -14.33 -3.46 1.90
CA ASP A 119 -13.67 -4.14 0.79
C ASP A 119 -12.43 -4.92 1.25
N SER A 120 -11.73 -4.43 2.27
CA SER A 120 -10.55 -5.10 2.83
C SER A 120 -10.22 -4.67 4.26
N LEU A 121 -9.33 -5.44 4.90
CA LEU A 121 -8.69 -5.09 6.17
C LEU A 121 -7.22 -4.73 5.92
N LEU A 122 -6.79 -3.55 6.32
CA LEU A 122 -5.40 -3.13 6.28
C LEU A 122 -4.79 -3.15 7.68
N SER A 123 -3.55 -3.58 7.80
CA SER A 123 -2.81 -3.57 9.08
C SER A 123 -1.83 -2.41 9.13
N ARG A 124 -1.70 -1.76 10.29
CA ARG A 124 -0.68 -0.73 10.50
C ARG A 124 0.73 -1.33 10.58
N PRO A 125 1.76 -0.61 10.12
CA PRO A 125 1.73 0.70 9.47
C PRO A 125 1.27 0.60 8.01
N ILE A 126 0.36 1.46 7.59
CA ILE A 126 -0.14 1.48 6.21
C ILE A 126 0.85 2.20 5.32
N THR A 127 1.20 1.59 4.20
CA THR A 127 2.11 2.12 3.19
C THR A 127 1.35 2.62 1.96
N PHE A 128 2.06 3.31 1.07
CA PHE A 128 1.50 3.70 -0.22
C PHE A 128 1.16 2.49 -1.09
N GLN A 129 1.96 1.41 -0.98
CA GLN A 129 1.72 0.15 -1.68
C GLN A 129 0.38 -0.49 -1.28
N ASP A 130 0.08 -0.53 0.02
CA ASP A 130 -1.21 -1.07 0.51
C ASP A 130 -2.40 -0.31 -0.08
N LEU A 131 -2.24 1.00 -0.33
CA LEU A 131 -3.26 1.81 -0.99
C LEU A 131 -3.38 1.49 -2.49
N GLU A 132 -2.28 1.30 -3.20
CA GLU A 132 -2.29 0.93 -4.61
C GLU A 132 -2.98 -0.43 -4.78
N ASP A 133 -2.68 -1.40 -3.91
CA ASP A 133 -3.32 -2.70 -3.89
C ASP A 133 -4.82 -2.60 -3.61
N LEU A 134 -5.23 -1.79 -2.63
CA LEU A 134 -6.64 -1.52 -2.33
C LEU A 134 -7.38 -0.90 -3.52
N LEU A 135 -6.75 0.03 -4.22
CA LEU A 135 -7.31 0.72 -5.38
C LEU A 135 -7.27 -0.13 -6.66
N GLY A 136 -6.68 -1.33 -6.61
CA GLY A 136 -6.50 -2.19 -7.78
C GLY A 136 -5.58 -1.56 -8.83
N ARG A 137 -4.71 -0.64 -8.44
CA ARG A 137 -3.68 -0.07 -9.29
C ARG A 137 -2.45 -0.94 -9.17
N PRO A 138 -1.97 -1.58 -10.28
CA PRO A 138 -0.72 -2.30 -10.20
C PRO A 138 0.38 -1.31 -9.79
N ALA A 139 1.16 -1.69 -8.77
CA ALA A 139 2.37 -0.97 -8.46
C ALA A 139 3.15 -0.78 -9.77
N VAL A 140 3.38 0.47 -10.14
CA VAL A 140 4.41 0.75 -11.13
C VAL A 140 5.71 0.41 -10.42
N GLU A 141 6.18 -0.83 -10.61
CA GLU A 141 7.54 -1.19 -10.22
C GLU A 141 8.43 -0.06 -10.74
N PRO A 142 9.23 0.57 -9.87
CA PRO A 142 10.26 1.45 -10.36
C PRO A 142 11.04 0.59 -11.36
N ALA A 143 11.00 0.96 -12.64
CA ALA A 143 11.71 0.26 -13.68
C ALA A 143 13.10 0.03 -13.12
N GLN A 144 13.39 -1.21 -12.74
CA GLN A 144 14.74 -1.61 -12.41
C GLN A 144 15.50 -1.23 -13.66
N ALA A 145 16.29 -0.17 -13.53
CA ALA A 145 17.24 0.19 -14.55
C ALA A 145 18.08 -1.06 -14.74
N SER A 146 17.70 -1.85 -15.72
CA SER A 146 18.49 -2.96 -16.21
C SER A 146 19.75 -2.31 -16.71
N LEU A 147 20.73 -2.22 -15.84
CA LEU A 147 22.10 -1.91 -16.26
C LEU A 147 22.40 -2.92 -17.35
N PRO A 148 22.73 -2.49 -18.56
CA PRO A 148 23.12 -3.42 -19.60
C PRO A 148 24.31 -4.20 -19.05
N ALA A 149 24.10 -5.49 -18.82
CA ALA A 149 25.21 -6.41 -18.58
C ALA A 149 26.12 -6.29 -19.81
N HIS A 150 27.16 -5.51 -19.66
CA HIS A 150 28.25 -5.51 -20.61
C HIS A 150 28.80 -6.93 -20.61
N SER A 151 28.44 -7.68 -21.64
CA SER A 151 29.04 -8.94 -22.00
C SER A 151 30.50 -8.66 -22.33
N ALA A 152 31.32 -8.66 -21.30
CA ALA A 152 32.76 -8.79 -21.46
C ALA A 152 33.10 -10.25 -21.74
N GLN A 153 32.68 -10.74 -22.89
CA GLN A 153 33.34 -11.87 -23.53
C GLN A 153 34.62 -11.36 -24.16
N SER A 154 35.65 -11.28 -23.36
CA SER A 154 37.04 -11.19 -23.90
C SER A 154 37.66 -12.56 -23.84
N LEU A 155 37.69 -13.17 -24.99
CA LEU A 155 38.58 -14.23 -25.36
C LEU A 155 40.02 -13.93 -24.89
N LEU A 156 40.52 -14.75 -24.01
CA LEU A 156 41.96 -14.99 -23.87
C LEU A 156 42.21 -16.47 -23.63
N THR A 157 42.22 -17.18 -24.70
CA THR A 157 42.97 -18.44 -24.84
C THR A 157 44.43 -18.13 -24.77
N LEU A 158 45.15 -18.69 -23.80
CA LEU A 158 46.59 -18.92 -23.85
C LEU A 158 46.94 -20.21 -23.13
N PRO A 159 47.92 -20.94 -23.64
CA PRO A 159 48.09 -22.34 -23.35
C PRO A 159 49.09 -22.66 -22.24
N VAL A 160 48.84 -23.80 -21.61
CA VAL A 160 49.83 -24.75 -21.08
C VAL A 160 51.19 -24.23 -20.60
N GLY A 161 51.42 -24.36 -19.29
CA GLY A 161 52.75 -24.26 -18.70
C GLY A 161 52.79 -25.00 -17.35
N VAL A 162 53.42 -26.15 -17.39
CA VAL A 162 53.80 -27.04 -16.31
C VAL A 162 54.55 -26.30 -15.19
N GLY A 163 54.26 -26.65 -13.91
CA GLY A 163 55.08 -26.18 -12.80
C GLY A 163 54.52 -26.57 -11.42
N ALA A 164 54.94 -27.73 -10.93
CA ALA A 164 54.73 -28.19 -9.57
C ALA A 164 55.48 -27.30 -8.56
N ALA A 165 54.85 -27.05 -7.39
CA ALA A 165 55.56 -27.06 -6.12
C ALA A 165 54.54 -26.89 -4.95
N ALA A 166 54.49 -27.89 -4.11
CA ALA A 166 53.90 -27.89 -2.81
C ALA A 166 54.64 -26.96 -1.86
N ILE A 167 53.93 -26.30 -0.96
CA ILE A 167 54.40 -26.02 0.42
C ILE A 167 53.18 -25.90 1.31
N ALA A 168 53.04 -26.89 2.18
CA ALA A 168 52.23 -26.86 3.39
C ALA A 168 52.95 -26.00 4.45
N ILE A 169 52.22 -25.12 5.11
CA ILE A 169 52.62 -24.62 6.43
C ILE A 169 51.41 -24.62 7.34
N VAL A 170 51.43 -25.55 8.26
CA VAL A 170 50.69 -25.65 9.52
C VAL A 170 51.36 -24.72 10.53
N LEU A 171 50.59 -23.94 11.28
CA LEU A 171 50.89 -23.38 12.60
C LEU A 171 49.59 -22.80 13.16
N LEU A 172 48.87 -23.44 13.97
CA LEU A 172 48.82 -23.67 15.42
C LEU A 172 49.52 -22.61 16.26
N ILE A 173 48.76 -21.89 17.12
CA ILE A 173 49.03 -21.30 18.44
C ILE A 173 47.72 -20.59 18.82
N MET A 174 46.87 -21.09 19.73
CA MET A 174 46.87 -20.94 21.18
C MET A 174 47.09 -19.50 21.70
N GLY A 175 46.07 -19.01 22.39
CA GLY A 175 46.06 -17.83 23.22
C GLY A 175 44.64 -17.50 23.63
#